data_97fbe265ba25d37baf2fe2b6638ae261
#
_entry.id   97fbe265ba25d37baf2fe2b6638ae261
#
_cell.length_a   1.000
_cell.length_b   1.000
_cell.length_c   1.000
_cell.angle_alpha   90.00
_cell.angle_beta   90.00
_cell.angle_gamma   90.00
#
_symmetry.space_group_name_H-M   'P 1'
#
loop_
_entity.id
_entity.type
_entity.pdbx_description
1 polymer ?
#
loop_
_entity_poly.entity_id
_entity_poly.type
_entity_poly.pdbx_seq_one_letter_code
_entity_poly.pdbx_strand_id
1 'polypeptide(L)'
;MNKLVKSKVCRRVCKISSGKTKARPIKKLESKIVDAIRSSVGEDAVRLAGLMAKQGNVSEFEIVRSTRLDIQTVRNTLYKLHSSNLADYKRVKDNKEGIYISYWTFNKATAKELFTKLQKEKLQRFRERLEAETSNANCYFICPSACTRTDFAMAEQQRFRCEEC
;
A
#
# COMPACT_ATOMS: atom_id res chain seq x y z
N MET A 1 -34.49 0.44 -19.73
CA MET A 1 -33.53 1.57 -19.86
C MET A 1 -33.94 2.69 -18.91
N ASN A 2 -33.28 2.78 -17.78
CA ASN A 2 -33.58 3.80 -16.76
C ASN A 2 -32.90 5.14 -17.07
N LYS A 3 -33.61 6.26 -16.90
CA LYS A 3 -33.04 7.60 -17.06
C LYS A 3 -32.14 7.95 -15.88
N LEU A 4 -31.03 8.59 -16.13
CA LEU A 4 -30.14 9.12 -15.09
C LEU A 4 -30.80 10.32 -14.38
N VAL A 5 -30.68 10.37 -13.06
CA VAL A 5 -31.24 11.43 -12.21
C VAL A 5 -30.09 12.27 -11.65
N LYS A 6 -30.28 13.60 -11.64
CA LYS A 6 -29.31 14.53 -11.07
C LYS A 6 -29.18 14.31 -9.56
N SER A 7 -27.97 13.99 -9.09
CA SER A 7 -27.72 13.78 -7.65
C SER A 7 -27.75 15.13 -6.94
N LYS A 8 -28.59 15.26 -5.91
CA LYS A 8 -28.48 16.35 -4.94
C LYS A 8 -27.31 16.03 -4.01
N VAL A 9 -26.13 16.53 -4.33
CA VAL A 9 -24.96 16.41 -3.46
C VAL A 9 -25.28 17.12 -2.14
N CYS A 10 -25.26 16.32 -1.10
CA CYS A 10 -25.54 16.74 0.26
C CYS A 10 -24.53 17.84 0.69
N ARG A 11 -24.99 19.05 0.96
CA ARG A 11 -24.21 20.17 1.53
C ARG A 11 -23.86 19.92 3.01
N ARG A 12 -23.22 18.81 3.32
CA ARG A 12 -22.59 18.61 4.64
C ARG A 12 -21.09 18.64 4.44
N VAL A 13 -20.54 19.86 4.41
CA VAL A 13 -19.12 20.06 4.68
C VAL A 13 -18.86 19.56 6.10
N CYS A 14 -18.28 18.38 6.20
CA CYS A 14 -17.82 17.85 7.47
C CYS A 14 -16.68 18.76 7.96
N LYS A 15 -16.92 19.57 9.00
CA LYS A 15 -15.88 20.34 9.67
C LYS A 15 -14.85 19.37 10.22
N ILE A 16 -13.71 19.25 9.54
CA ILE A 16 -12.55 18.50 10.04
C ILE A 16 -11.97 19.33 11.17
N SER A 17 -12.30 18.97 12.41
CA SER A 17 -11.68 19.54 13.60
C SER A 17 -10.18 19.15 13.60
N SER A 18 -9.30 20.14 13.64
CA SER A 18 -7.86 20.00 13.82
C SER A 18 -7.56 19.47 15.23
N GLY A 19 -7.67 18.15 15.40
CA GLY A 19 -7.27 17.48 16.64
C GLY A 19 -5.75 17.34 16.70
N LYS A 20 -5.14 17.96 17.73
CA LYS A 20 -3.73 17.79 18.10
C LYS A 20 -3.39 16.30 18.25
N THR A 21 -2.55 15.78 17.37
CA THR A 21 -2.09 14.38 17.40
C THR A 21 -1.11 14.18 18.57
N LYS A 22 -1.60 13.62 19.67
CA LYS A 22 -0.74 13.05 20.73
C LYS A 22 0.11 11.91 20.16
N ALA A 23 1.41 11.92 20.46
CA ALA A 23 2.35 10.87 20.11
C ALA A 23 1.80 9.48 20.51
N ARG A 24 1.64 8.58 19.55
CA ARG A 24 1.08 7.24 19.76
C ARG A 24 2.19 6.24 20.05
N PRO A 25 1.97 5.23 20.92
CA PRO A 25 2.99 4.30 21.38
C PRO A 25 3.54 3.41 20.23
N ILE A 26 4.81 3.07 20.36
CA ILE A 26 5.68 2.35 19.41
C ILE A 26 5.07 1.06 18.81
N LYS A 27 4.21 0.34 19.54
CA LYS A 27 3.52 -0.87 19.04
C LYS A 27 2.61 -0.64 17.82
N LYS A 28 2.01 0.53 17.69
CA LYS A 28 1.17 0.88 16.52
C LYS A 28 1.98 1.24 15.26
N LEU A 29 3.22 1.61 15.42
CA LEU A 29 4.10 1.91 14.28
C LEU A 29 4.52 0.62 13.56
N GLU A 30 4.75 -0.46 14.30
CA GLU A 30 5.10 -1.77 13.74
C GLU A 30 3.98 -2.35 12.87
N SER A 31 2.72 -2.27 13.32
CA SER A 31 1.57 -2.73 12.52
C SER A 31 1.43 -1.98 11.19
N LYS A 32 1.69 -0.68 11.19
CA LYS A 32 1.61 0.15 9.99
C LYS A 32 2.72 -0.11 8.98
N ILE A 33 3.93 -0.40 9.46
CA ILE A 33 5.05 -0.81 8.61
C ILE A 33 4.73 -2.17 7.98
N VAL A 34 4.18 -3.10 8.75
CA VAL A 34 3.72 -4.40 8.26
C VAL A 34 2.70 -4.24 7.13
N ASP A 35 1.69 -3.37 7.30
CA ASP A 35 0.68 -3.11 6.27
C ASP A 35 1.29 -2.45 5.01
N ALA A 36 2.27 -1.58 5.17
CA ALA A 36 3.01 -0.98 4.05
C ALA A 36 3.82 -2.03 3.27
N ILE A 37 4.51 -2.93 3.96
CA ILE A 37 5.27 -4.03 3.32
C ILE A 37 4.32 -4.99 2.62
N ARG A 38 3.20 -5.34 3.26
CA ARG A 38 2.16 -6.20 2.67
C ARG A 38 1.62 -5.63 1.37
N SER A 39 1.32 -4.35 1.34
CA SER A 39 0.77 -3.68 0.15
C SER A 39 1.78 -3.49 -0.99
N SER A 40 3.08 -3.39 -0.68
CA SER A 40 4.13 -3.13 -1.68
C SER A 40 4.79 -4.41 -2.21
N VAL A 41 5.02 -5.42 -1.37
CA VAL A 41 5.81 -6.61 -1.73
C VAL A 41 5.01 -7.91 -1.58
N GLY A 42 4.07 -7.97 -0.63
CA GLY A 42 3.20 -9.13 -0.39
C GLY A 42 3.34 -9.73 1.01
N GLU A 43 2.53 -10.77 1.28
CA GLU A 43 2.42 -11.39 2.63
C GLU A 43 3.70 -12.12 3.06
N ASP A 44 4.36 -12.82 2.13
CA ASP A 44 5.60 -13.55 2.44
C ASP A 44 6.72 -12.60 2.86
N ALA A 45 6.77 -11.41 2.25
CA ALA A 45 7.74 -10.38 2.63
C ALA A 45 7.57 -9.92 4.08
N VAL A 46 6.35 -9.87 4.59
CA VAL A 46 6.06 -9.52 5.99
C VAL A 46 6.67 -10.55 6.95
N ARG A 47 6.54 -11.84 6.63
CA ARG A 47 7.13 -12.92 7.43
C ARG A 47 8.65 -12.83 7.47
N LEU A 48 9.29 -12.64 6.30
CA LEU A 48 10.74 -12.51 6.19
C LEU A 48 11.24 -11.26 6.91
N ALA A 49 10.61 -10.10 6.68
CA ALA A 49 10.95 -8.85 7.35
C ALA A 49 10.84 -8.95 8.87
N GLY A 50 9.80 -9.63 9.37
CA GLY A 50 9.60 -9.89 10.79
C GLY A 50 10.72 -10.72 11.44
N LEU A 51 11.23 -11.75 10.74
CA LEU A 51 12.36 -12.56 11.18
C LEU A 51 13.66 -11.75 11.21
N MET A 52 13.98 -11.07 10.10
CA MET A 52 15.19 -10.25 9.99
C MET A 52 15.18 -9.08 10.99
N ALA A 53 14.03 -8.49 11.27
CA ALA A 53 13.90 -7.39 12.25
C ALA A 53 14.15 -7.84 13.69
N LYS A 54 13.91 -9.13 14.02
CA LYS A 54 14.16 -9.71 15.34
C LYS A 54 15.60 -10.18 15.53
N GLN A 55 16.15 -10.88 14.54
CA GLN A 55 17.42 -11.57 14.63
C GLN A 55 18.62 -10.75 14.12
N GLY A 56 18.36 -9.71 13.31
CA GLY A 56 19.42 -8.92 12.67
C GLY A 56 19.93 -9.61 11.41
N ASN A 57 21.21 -9.96 11.38
CA ASN A 57 21.82 -10.67 10.24
C ASN A 57 21.38 -12.13 10.21
N VAL A 58 20.60 -12.50 9.20
CA VAL A 58 20.05 -13.86 9.05
C VAL A 58 20.48 -14.45 7.72
N SER A 59 20.91 -15.71 7.71
CA SER A 59 21.26 -16.42 6.48
C SER A 59 20.00 -16.88 5.73
N GLU A 60 20.10 -17.04 4.39
CA GLU A 60 18.99 -17.59 3.58
C GLU A 60 18.50 -18.93 4.10
N PHE A 61 19.42 -19.81 4.55
CA PHE A 61 19.09 -21.14 5.07
C PHE A 61 18.31 -21.07 6.40
N GLU A 62 18.65 -20.13 7.28
CA GLU A 62 17.88 -19.91 8.52
C GLU A 62 16.49 -19.39 8.26
N ILE A 63 16.33 -18.50 7.25
CA ILE A 63 15.03 -18.01 6.83
C ILE A 63 14.16 -19.18 6.31
N VAL A 64 14.69 -20.00 5.42
CA VAL A 64 14.01 -21.20 4.89
C VAL A 64 13.56 -22.12 6.02
N ARG A 65 14.47 -22.43 6.98
CA ARG A 65 14.17 -23.28 8.13
C ARG A 65 13.06 -22.71 9.00
N SER A 66 13.06 -21.39 9.21
CA SER A 66 12.08 -20.72 10.09
C SER A 66 10.72 -20.54 9.43
N THR A 67 10.68 -20.27 8.13
CA THR A 67 9.44 -20.00 7.39
C THR A 67 8.82 -21.23 6.77
N ARG A 68 9.59 -22.30 6.58
CA ARG A 68 9.22 -23.53 5.84
C ARG A 68 8.80 -23.24 4.40
N LEU A 69 9.25 -22.13 3.83
CA LEU A 69 9.05 -21.79 2.43
C LEU A 69 10.16 -22.42 1.58
N ASP A 70 9.86 -22.62 0.29
CA ASP A 70 10.87 -23.03 -0.68
C ASP A 70 11.98 -21.98 -0.82
N ILE A 71 13.22 -22.44 -1.00
CA ILE A 71 14.40 -21.57 -1.09
C ILE A 71 14.30 -20.55 -2.24
N GLN A 72 13.68 -20.95 -3.37
CA GLN A 72 13.51 -20.07 -4.50
C GLN A 72 12.52 -18.95 -4.20
N THR A 73 11.43 -19.27 -3.53
CA THR A 73 10.43 -18.29 -3.07
C THR A 73 11.04 -17.31 -2.08
N VAL A 74 11.86 -17.81 -1.14
CA VAL A 74 12.59 -16.96 -0.18
C VAL A 74 13.54 -16.01 -0.90
N ARG A 75 14.35 -16.49 -1.84
CA ARG A 75 15.27 -15.65 -2.64
C ARG A 75 14.51 -14.59 -3.43
N ASN A 76 13.47 -14.97 -4.15
CA ASN A 76 12.67 -14.04 -4.94
C ASN A 76 12.08 -12.92 -4.05
N THR A 77 11.59 -13.28 -2.86
CA THR A 77 11.02 -12.32 -1.92
C THR A 77 12.10 -11.41 -1.31
N LEU A 78 13.29 -11.96 -0.99
CA LEU A 78 14.42 -11.18 -0.50
C LEU A 78 14.92 -10.18 -1.55
N TYR A 79 15.00 -10.56 -2.82
CA TYR A 79 15.35 -9.64 -3.90
C TYR A 79 14.31 -8.55 -4.11
N LYS A 80 13.01 -8.85 -3.97
CA LYS A 80 11.95 -7.82 -3.98
C LYS A 80 12.07 -6.85 -2.82
N LEU A 81 12.41 -7.33 -1.62
CA LEU A 81 12.68 -6.47 -0.47
C LEU A 81 13.93 -5.60 -0.69
N HIS A 82 14.96 -6.14 -1.32
CA HIS A 82 16.18 -5.41 -1.65
C HIS A 82 15.92 -4.34 -2.72
N SER A 83 15.18 -4.64 -3.78
CA SER A 83 14.80 -3.65 -4.80
C SER A 83 13.96 -2.50 -4.24
N SER A 84 13.23 -2.74 -3.15
CA SER A 84 12.50 -1.72 -2.39
C SER A 84 13.35 -1.02 -1.31
N ASN A 85 14.66 -1.28 -1.25
CA ASN A 85 15.60 -0.80 -0.23
C ASN A 85 15.20 -1.14 1.22
N LEU A 86 14.38 -2.19 1.42
CA LEU A 86 13.94 -2.64 2.74
C LEU A 86 14.87 -3.65 3.38
N ALA A 87 15.69 -4.32 2.57
CA ALA A 87 16.67 -5.30 3.03
C ALA A 87 18.01 -5.10 2.32
N ASP A 88 19.08 -5.24 3.08
CA ASP A 88 20.46 -5.25 2.60
C ASP A 88 21.07 -6.62 2.81
N TYR A 89 22.04 -7.01 1.98
CA TYR A 89 22.75 -8.26 2.14
C TYR A 89 24.27 -8.09 2.13
N LYS A 90 24.96 -8.97 2.88
CA LYS A 90 26.42 -9.10 2.85
C LYS A 90 26.76 -10.55 2.53
N ARG A 91 27.65 -10.75 1.54
CA ARG A 91 28.20 -12.06 1.24
C ARG A 91 29.45 -12.30 2.04
N VAL A 92 29.50 -13.41 2.73
CA VAL A 92 30.67 -13.86 3.51
C VAL A 92 31.10 -15.19 2.92
N LYS A 93 32.41 -15.35 2.66
CA LYS A 93 32.97 -16.62 2.22
C LYS A 93 33.17 -17.49 3.44
N ASP A 94 32.56 -18.66 3.44
CA ASP A 94 32.88 -19.68 4.43
C ASP A 94 34.22 -20.33 4.08
N ASN A 95 35.19 -20.15 4.96
CA ASN A 95 36.54 -20.68 4.74
C ASN A 95 36.63 -22.22 4.82
N LYS A 96 35.60 -22.88 5.39
CA LYS A 96 35.60 -24.34 5.53
C LYS A 96 35.12 -25.04 4.26
N GLU A 97 34.08 -24.48 3.61
CA GLU A 97 33.44 -25.09 2.46
C GLU A 97 33.69 -24.31 1.16
N GLY A 98 34.33 -23.15 1.22
CA GLY A 98 34.59 -22.31 0.07
C GLY A 98 33.33 -21.67 -0.55
N ILE A 99 32.19 -21.81 0.10
CA ILE A 99 30.89 -21.36 -0.36
C ILE A 99 30.60 -19.95 0.13
N TYR A 100 29.95 -19.13 -0.71
CA TYR A 100 29.49 -17.80 -0.31
C TYR A 100 28.11 -17.88 0.33
N ILE A 101 27.99 -17.41 1.57
CA ILE A 101 26.72 -17.33 2.30
C ILE A 101 26.28 -15.87 2.32
N SER A 102 25.02 -15.63 1.92
CA SER A 102 24.40 -14.30 1.98
C SER A 102 23.68 -14.12 3.31
N TYR A 103 24.09 -13.10 4.05
CA TYR A 103 23.42 -12.66 5.28
C TYR A 103 22.57 -11.43 5.00
N TRP A 104 21.32 -11.47 5.38
CA TRP A 104 20.33 -10.45 5.12
C TRP A 104 19.99 -9.66 6.37
N THR A 105 19.84 -8.34 6.22
CA THR A 105 19.53 -7.42 7.31
C THR A 105 18.36 -6.55 6.90
N PHE A 106 17.39 -6.36 7.80
CA PHE A 106 16.24 -5.50 7.55
C PHE A 106 16.53 -4.04 7.93
N ASN A 107 16.29 -3.11 7.00
CA ASN A 107 16.49 -1.67 7.21
C ASN A 107 15.19 -1.03 7.75
N LYS A 108 15.14 -0.83 9.08
CA LYS A 108 13.98 -0.23 9.75
C LYS A 108 13.79 1.25 9.41
N ALA A 109 14.87 2.00 9.10
CA ALA A 109 14.79 3.41 8.78
C ALA A 109 14.06 3.60 7.45
N THR A 110 14.51 2.90 6.41
CA THR A 110 13.90 2.94 5.07
C THR A 110 12.44 2.44 5.08
N ALA A 111 12.13 1.46 5.93
CA ALA A 111 10.74 0.99 6.09
C ALA A 111 9.81 2.09 6.63
N LYS A 112 10.29 2.95 7.53
CA LYS A 112 9.53 4.12 8.02
C LYS A 112 9.35 5.17 6.93
N GLU A 113 10.39 5.42 6.14
CA GLU A 113 10.33 6.36 5.01
C GLU A 113 9.33 5.89 3.95
N LEU A 114 9.38 4.60 3.58
CA LEU A 114 8.42 3.98 2.67
C LEU A 114 6.98 4.16 3.17
N PHE A 115 6.73 3.88 4.44
CA PHE A 115 5.42 4.09 5.04
C PHE A 115 4.97 5.55 4.90
N THR A 116 5.84 6.50 5.24
CA THR A 116 5.53 7.94 5.14
C THR A 116 5.25 8.35 3.69
N LYS A 117 6.02 7.83 2.73
CA LYS A 117 5.82 8.05 1.30
C LYS A 117 4.45 7.55 0.84
N LEU A 118 4.10 6.32 1.16
CA LEU A 118 2.79 5.73 0.81
C LEU A 118 1.62 6.51 1.43
N GLN A 119 1.77 7.03 2.65
CA GLN A 119 0.74 7.86 3.27
C GLN A 119 0.58 9.21 2.56
N LYS A 120 1.69 9.83 2.15
CA LYS A 120 1.67 11.08 1.38
C LYS A 120 1.01 10.88 0.01
N GLU A 121 1.37 9.83 -0.71
CA GLU A 121 0.77 9.51 -2.01
C GLU A 121 -0.73 9.24 -1.88
N LYS A 122 -1.13 8.49 -0.87
CA LYS A 122 -2.55 8.24 -0.60
C LYS A 122 -3.32 9.54 -0.27
N LEU A 123 -2.73 10.41 0.54
CA LEU A 123 -3.32 11.70 0.86
C LEU A 123 -3.44 12.58 -0.39
N GLN A 124 -2.42 12.59 -1.23
CA GLN A 124 -2.42 13.35 -2.48
C GLN A 124 -3.54 12.89 -3.42
N ARG A 125 -3.69 11.58 -3.63
CA ARG A 125 -4.80 11.01 -4.43
C ARG A 125 -6.17 11.40 -3.88
N PHE A 126 -6.33 11.45 -2.55
CA PHE A 126 -7.59 11.90 -1.96
C PHE A 126 -7.84 13.39 -2.17
N ARG A 127 -6.79 14.21 -2.12
CA ARG A 127 -6.91 15.66 -2.41
C ARG A 127 -7.31 15.91 -3.85
N GLU A 128 -6.63 15.27 -4.79
CA GLU A 128 -6.93 15.36 -6.23
C GLU A 128 -8.37 14.92 -6.52
N ARG A 129 -8.79 13.81 -5.91
CA ARG A 129 -10.17 13.35 -6.05
C ARG A 129 -11.17 14.32 -5.43
N LEU A 130 -10.87 14.88 -4.25
CA LEU A 130 -11.73 15.87 -3.61
C LEU A 130 -11.86 17.14 -4.46
N GLU A 131 -10.76 17.61 -5.03
CA GLU A 131 -10.71 18.76 -5.91
C GLU A 131 -11.53 18.52 -7.19
N ALA A 132 -11.35 17.36 -7.83
CA ALA A 132 -12.17 16.97 -8.99
C ALA A 132 -13.66 16.88 -8.65
N GLU A 133 -14.02 16.31 -7.50
CA GLU A 133 -15.40 16.21 -7.03
C GLU A 133 -15.99 17.59 -6.68
N THR A 134 -15.16 18.50 -6.15
CA THR A 134 -15.60 19.86 -5.78
C THR A 134 -15.79 20.75 -7.00
N SER A 135 -14.88 20.67 -7.98
CA SER A 135 -14.99 21.42 -9.24
C SER A 135 -16.21 20.97 -10.06
N ASN A 136 -16.58 19.68 -9.98
CA ASN A 136 -17.74 19.11 -10.69
C ASN A 136 -18.98 18.95 -9.80
N ALA A 137 -19.05 19.60 -8.64
CA ALA A 137 -20.04 19.35 -7.59
C ALA A 137 -21.51 19.42 -8.01
N ASN A 138 -21.82 20.09 -9.14
CA ASN A 138 -23.20 20.26 -9.60
C ASN A 138 -23.55 19.42 -10.84
N CYS A 139 -22.63 18.58 -11.32
CA CYS A 139 -22.71 17.98 -12.65
C CYS A 139 -22.65 16.46 -12.69
N TYR A 140 -22.85 15.77 -11.56
CA TYR A 140 -22.90 14.31 -11.57
C TYR A 140 -24.34 13.77 -11.69
N PHE A 141 -24.47 12.77 -12.54
CA PHE A 141 -25.68 11.98 -12.72
C PHE A 141 -25.46 10.56 -12.22
N ILE A 142 -26.43 10.04 -11.48
CA ILE A 142 -26.38 8.68 -10.91
C ILE A 142 -27.57 7.89 -11.47
N CYS A 143 -27.31 6.67 -11.89
CA CYS A 143 -28.36 5.75 -12.25
C CYS A 143 -29.22 5.42 -11.01
N PRO A 144 -30.57 5.38 -11.11
CA PRO A 144 -31.44 4.98 -10.01
C PRO A 144 -31.12 3.59 -9.42
N SER A 145 -30.60 2.69 -10.27
CA SER A 145 -30.14 1.35 -9.87
C SER A 145 -28.69 1.34 -9.35
N ALA A 146 -28.05 2.52 -9.17
CA ALA A 146 -26.67 2.68 -8.72
C ALA A 146 -25.60 1.96 -9.56
N CYS A 147 -25.88 1.66 -10.84
CA CYS A 147 -24.92 0.99 -11.74
C CYS A 147 -23.73 1.89 -12.05
N THR A 148 -23.98 3.13 -12.49
CA THR A 148 -22.94 4.07 -12.94
C THR A 148 -23.15 5.45 -12.34
N ARG A 149 -22.03 6.18 -12.20
CA ARG A 149 -21.99 7.60 -11.88
C ARG A 149 -21.16 8.31 -12.95
N THR A 150 -21.77 9.23 -13.67
CA THR A 150 -21.17 9.93 -14.79
C THR A 150 -21.19 11.45 -14.57
N ASP A 151 -20.23 12.16 -15.16
CA ASP A 151 -20.23 13.60 -15.22
C ASP A 151 -21.22 14.10 -16.31
N PHE A 152 -21.36 15.41 -16.43
CA PHE A 152 -22.29 16.00 -17.40
C PHE A 152 -21.92 15.64 -18.84
N ALA A 153 -20.64 15.71 -19.20
CA ALA A 153 -20.18 15.48 -20.57
C ALA A 153 -20.46 14.04 -21.03
N MET A 154 -20.17 13.06 -20.16
CA MET A 154 -20.47 11.66 -20.43
C MET A 154 -21.98 11.39 -20.45
N ALA A 155 -22.73 11.99 -19.52
CA ALA A 155 -24.18 11.84 -19.49
C ALA A 155 -24.85 12.41 -20.74
N GLU A 156 -24.35 13.51 -21.26
CA GLU A 156 -24.83 14.12 -22.53
C GLU A 156 -24.57 13.19 -23.72
N GLN A 157 -23.34 12.61 -23.83
CA GLN A 157 -23.00 11.64 -24.87
C GLN A 157 -23.91 10.41 -24.83
N GLN A 158 -24.25 9.95 -23.64
CA GLN A 158 -25.14 8.82 -23.39
C GLN A 158 -26.64 9.21 -23.44
N ARG A 159 -26.93 10.45 -23.81
CA ARG A 159 -28.30 11.00 -23.84
C ARG A 159 -29.05 10.80 -22.51
N PHE A 160 -28.33 10.95 -21.41
CA PHE A 160 -28.82 10.74 -20.03
C PHE A 160 -29.46 9.35 -19.80
N ARG A 161 -28.93 8.31 -20.45
CA ARG A 161 -29.35 6.92 -20.29
C ARG A 161 -28.18 6.11 -19.69
N CYS A 162 -28.53 5.16 -18.85
CA CYS A 162 -27.52 4.25 -18.30
C CYS A 162 -27.20 3.17 -19.34
N GLU A 163 -25.92 2.93 -19.59
CA GLU A 163 -25.44 1.89 -20.50
C GLU A 163 -25.51 0.49 -19.88
N GLU A 164 -25.46 0.41 -18.54
CA GLU A 164 -25.42 -0.86 -17.81
C GLU A 164 -26.83 -1.47 -17.59
N CYS A 165 -27.88 -0.67 -17.56
CA CYS A 165 -29.23 -1.12 -17.37
C CYS A 165 -30.22 -0.48 -18.35
#